data_06e928b1774eeb66d314307324fa69b7
#
_entry.id   06e928b1774eeb66d314307324fa69b7
#
_cell.length_a   1.000
_cell.length_b   1.000
_cell.length_c   1.000
_cell.angle_alpha   90.00
_cell.angle_beta   90.00
_cell.angle_gamma   90.00
#
_symmetry.space_group_name_H-M   'P 1'
#
loop_
_entity.id
_entity.type
_entity.pdbx_description
1 polymer ?
#
loop_
_entity_poly.entity_id
_entity_poly.type
_entity_poly.pdbx_seq_one_letter_code
_entity_poly.pdbx_strand_id
1 'polypeptide(L)'
;MAIAICCPDDSPVRASCASPLGRDSGACKRRNLFDVTSRVVDTYTSCCCSRVGIPAIPISINELNAKGIAFDHYRFTMPYINETILFQVFGYDNNYVKSNFLESIGDEHFALLPAFKTQRAVEAHFEQLEQTAFNAKIKQGLYDLISNVILLEGDQPQTYHFRFNIGHTSSFNHLNKSTQNKLHELYDDYFFRRQDAAWEKEAMKKLPMLKRSTNMLICGEDLGLVPSCVPHVMYQLGMLSLEVQRMPKANHKTFFHPNDAPYLSVVTPSSHDTSTIRGWWEEDPAKTQQFYQYEMGQQGKAPVYCDGWVNKAILSQHLYSPAMWAIFQLQDFMGIDESLRRSDPNEERINVPANPKHYWRYRMHINLEQLIEQEQFNQEWFHLIQSSGRA
;
A
#
# COMPACT_ATOMS: atom_id res chain seq x y z
N MET A 1 3.67 4.38 8.64
CA MET A 1 4.65 5.42 8.25
C MET A 1 6.03 4.81 8.39
N ALA A 2 6.71 4.55 7.30
CA ALA A 2 8.11 4.18 7.29
C ALA A 2 8.94 5.48 7.20
N ILE A 3 10.11 5.52 7.81
CA ILE A 3 10.98 6.70 7.80
C ILE A 3 12.26 6.30 7.06
N ALA A 4 12.52 6.97 5.94
CA ALA A 4 13.77 6.86 5.21
C ALA A 4 14.73 7.97 5.69
N ILE A 5 15.97 7.62 5.98
CA ILE A 5 17.01 8.53 6.43
C ILE A 5 18.06 8.62 5.33
N CYS A 6 18.24 9.81 4.74
CA CYS A 6 19.27 10.07 3.74
C CYS A 6 20.51 10.67 4.40
N CYS A 7 21.67 10.04 4.22
CA CYS A 7 22.96 10.57 4.65
C CYS A 7 23.56 11.44 3.56
N PRO A 8 24.14 12.61 3.90
CA PRO A 8 24.89 13.43 2.94
C PRO A 8 26.34 12.97 2.72
N ASP A 9 26.87 11.99 3.45
CA ASP A 9 28.24 11.53 3.32
C ASP A 9 28.38 10.02 3.09
N ASP A 10 29.36 9.65 2.25
CA ASP A 10 29.73 8.33 1.73
C ASP A 10 30.19 7.33 2.81
N SER A 11 29.37 6.97 3.76
CA SER A 11 29.65 5.82 4.61
C SER A 11 28.49 4.81 4.55
N PRO A 12 28.78 3.52 4.29
CA PRO A 12 27.74 2.50 4.21
C PRO A 12 27.24 2.15 5.61
N VAL A 13 26.31 2.92 6.15
CA VAL A 13 25.59 2.51 7.36
C VAL A 13 24.49 1.55 6.92
N ARG A 14 24.77 0.26 7.07
CA ARG A 14 23.74 -0.77 7.09
C ARG A 14 22.75 -0.41 8.20
N ALA A 15 21.55 0.00 7.85
CA ALA A 15 20.44 0.05 8.77
C ALA A 15 20.09 -1.39 9.19
N SER A 16 20.77 -1.89 10.20
CA SER A 16 20.36 -3.09 10.92
C SER A 16 19.32 -2.64 11.94
N CYS A 17 18.10 -3.13 11.86
CA CYS A 17 17.22 -3.18 13.01
C CYS A 17 17.82 -4.15 14.03
N ALA A 18 18.78 -3.67 14.80
CA ALA A 18 19.32 -4.39 15.96
C ALA A 18 18.48 -4.04 17.17
N SER A 19 17.64 -4.97 17.59
CA SER A 19 17.08 -5.02 18.93
C SER A 19 18.20 -5.47 19.89
N PRO A 20 18.48 -4.76 20.99
CA PRO A 20 19.33 -5.30 22.03
C PRO A 20 18.48 -6.19 22.94
N LEU A 21 18.41 -7.45 22.68
CA LEU A 21 18.21 -8.55 23.64
C LEU A 21 17.92 -9.86 22.87
N GLY A 22 18.89 -10.71 22.90
CA GLY A 22 19.00 -12.15 22.91
C GLY A 22 17.98 -13.01 22.15
N ARG A 23 18.51 -13.66 21.08
CA ARG A 23 18.18 -15.02 20.61
C ARG A 23 16.70 -15.37 20.43
N ASP A 24 16.23 -15.29 19.18
CA ASP A 24 15.82 -16.42 18.37
C ASP A 24 15.55 -15.95 16.95
N SER A 25 16.23 -16.60 16.01
CA SER A 25 16.18 -16.32 14.58
C SER A 25 14.93 -16.87 13.92
N GLY A 26 13.81 -16.20 14.13
CA GLY A 26 12.65 -16.32 13.27
C GLY A 26 12.66 -15.18 12.26
N ALA A 27 12.99 -15.48 11.01
CA ALA A 27 13.01 -14.50 9.93
C ALA A 27 11.70 -13.70 9.93
N CYS A 28 11.79 -12.41 10.25
CA CYS A 28 10.72 -11.45 10.02
C CYS A 28 10.51 -11.37 8.50
N LYS A 29 9.62 -12.19 7.96
CA LYS A 29 9.22 -12.12 6.55
C LYS A 29 8.54 -10.78 6.36
N ARG A 30 9.20 -9.86 5.66
CA ARG A 30 8.63 -8.58 5.20
C ARG A 30 7.37 -8.90 4.41
N ARG A 31 6.21 -8.55 4.94
CA ARG A 31 4.93 -8.75 4.27
C ARG A 31 4.58 -7.48 3.53
N ASN A 32 4.17 -7.64 2.28
CA ASN A 32 3.86 -6.59 1.33
C ASN A 32 2.76 -5.65 1.83
N LEU A 33 2.98 -4.35 1.66
CA LEU A 33 2.06 -3.27 2.02
C LEU A 33 0.78 -3.22 1.15
N PHE A 34 0.70 -3.99 0.06
CA PHE A 34 -0.38 -3.89 -0.93
C PHE A 34 -1.52 -4.89 -0.77
N ASP A 35 -1.43 -5.83 0.16
CA ASP A 35 -2.58 -6.67 0.52
C ASP A 35 -3.36 -6.03 1.67
N VAL A 36 -3.83 -4.82 1.42
CA VAL A 36 -4.45 -3.94 2.43
C VAL A 36 -5.86 -4.41 2.82
N THR A 37 -6.49 -5.30 2.06
CA THR A 37 -7.91 -5.62 2.23
C THR A 37 -8.22 -6.65 3.30
N SER A 38 -7.27 -7.49 3.70
CA SER A 38 -7.49 -8.51 4.73
C SER A 38 -6.56 -8.45 5.94
N ARG A 39 -5.53 -7.59 5.91
CA ARG A 39 -4.43 -7.61 6.89
C ARG A 39 -4.26 -6.36 7.74
N VAL A 40 -5.08 -5.32 7.61
CA VAL A 40 -4.95 -4.12 8.45
C VAL A 40 -5.08 -4.46 9.93
N VAL A 41 -5.90 -5.44 10.28
CA VAL A 41 -6.05 -5.88 11.67
C VAL A 41 -4.95 -6.83 12.11
N ASP A 42 -4.52 -7.76 11.25
CA ASP A 42 -3.35 -8.61 11.55
C ASP A 42 -2.05 -7.80 11.62
N THR A 43 -1.94 -6.68 10.91
CA THR A 43 -0.77 -5.79 11.00
C THR A 43 -0.80 -4.96 12.28
N TYR A 44 -1.98 -4.62 12.80
CA TYR A 44 -2.11 -3.95 14.10
C TYR A 44 -1.90 -4.90 15.29
N THR A 45 -2.18 -6.19 15.13
CA THR A 45 -2.11 -7.17 16.22
C THR A 45 -0.90 -8.12 16.18
N SER A 46 -0.26 -8.34 15.03
CA SER A 46 0.79 -9.37 14.90
C SER A 46 2.18 -8.90 14.48
N CYS A 47 2.37 -7.62 14.18
CA CYS A 47 3.71 -7.09 13.96
C CYS A 47 4.37 -6.73 15.29
N CYS A 48 5.69 -6.92 15.42
CA CYS A 48 6.50 -6.41 16.54
C CYS A 48 6.27 -4.91 16.80
N CYS A 49 5.65 -4.20 15.86
CA CYS A 49 5.17 -2.83 15.98
C CYS A 49 3.93 -2.70 16.89
N SER A 50 3.19 -3.77 17.19
CA SER A 50 2.03 -3.72 18.08
C SER A 50 2.41 -3.36 19.53
N ARG A 51 3.65 -3.59 19.94
CA ARG A 51 4.18 -3.12 21.23
C ARG A 51 4.66 -1.67 21.22
N VAL A 52 4.79 -1.05 20.05
CA VAL A 52 5.25 0.34 19.85
C VAL A 52 4.24 1.15 19.04
N GLY A 53 3.21 0.50 18.47
CA GLY A 53 2.16 1.12 17.69
C GLY A 53 1.31 2.07 18.52
N ILE A 54 0.78 3.10 17.88
CA ILE A 54 -0.25 3.96 18.47
C ILE A 54 -1.54 3.15 18.41
N PRO A 55 -2.17 2.83 19.56
CA PRO A 55 -3.39 2.05 19.56
C PRO A 55 -4.51 2.82 18.85
N ALA A 56 -5.25 2.15 17.99
CA ALA A 56 -6.47 2.71 17.44
C ALA A 56 -7.55 2.77 18.52
N ILE A 57 -8.28 3.88 18.58
CA ILE A 57 -9.44 4.04 19.47
C ILE A 57 -10.58 3.20 18.89
N PRO A 58 -11.02 2.12 19.57
CA PRO A 58 -12.06 1.24 19.08
C PRO A 58 -13.43 1.92 19.10
N ILE A 59 -14.40 1.30 18.45
CA ILE A 59 -15.82 1.59 18.67
C ILE A 59 -16.37 0.67 19.76
N SER A 60 -17.41 1.12 20.46
CA SER A 60 -18.07 0.34 21.51
C SER A 60 -19.48 -0.08 21.10
N ILE A 61 -20.03 -1.09 21.76
CA ILE A 61 -21.45 -1.45 21.61
C ILE A 61 -22.35 -0.25 21.95
N ASN A 62 -21.97 0.56 22.92
CA ASN A 62 -22.75 1.74 23.31
C ASN A 62 -22.84 2.77 22.17
N GLU A 63 -21.76 2.96 21.42
CA GLU A 63 -21.77 3.84 20.23
C GLU A 63 -22.66 3.28 19.12
N LEU A 64 -22.60 1.97 18.86
CA LEU A 64 -23.47 1.32 17.90
C LEU A 64 -24.95 1.51 18.28
N ASN A 65 -25.28 1.24 19.55
CA ASN A 65 -26.64 1.39 20.08
C ASN A 65 -27.11 2.86 20.04
N ALA A 66 -26.25 3.81 20.39
CA ALA A 66 -26.57 5.24 20.33
C ALA A 66 -26.88 5.72 18.90
N LYS A 67 -26.28 5.08 17.90
CA LYS A 67 -26.61 5.28 16.47
C LYS A 67 -27.86 4.50 16.04
N GLY A 68 -28.50 3.75 16.94
CA GLY A 68 -29.65 2.90 16.63
C GLY A 68 -29.30 1.74 15.69
N ILE A 69 -28.12 1.19 15.84
CA ILE A 69 -27.67 -0.04 15.18
C ILE A 69 -27.85 -1.17 16.21
N ALA A 70 -28.81 -2.06 15.98
CA ALA A 70 -28.96 -3.26 16.80
C ALA A 70 -27.75 -4.16 16.58
N PHE A 71 -26.88 -4.22 17.58
CA PHE A 71 -25.66 -5.01 17.48
C PHE A 71 -25.99 -6.51 17.62
N ASP A 72 -25.61 -7.25 16.60
CA ASP A 72 -25.60 -8.71 16.59
C ASP A 72 -24.16 -9.16 16.44
N HIS A 73 -23.62 -9.76 17.50
CA HIS A 73 -22.22 -10.21 17.53
C HIS A 73 -21.92 -11.14 16.36
N TYR A 74 -22.76 -12.15 16.18
CA TYR A 74 -22.53 -13.13 15.11
C TYR A 74 -22.54 -12.47 13.73
N ARG A 75 -23.53 -11.63 13.46
CA ARG A 75 -23.74 -11.00 12.17
C ARG A 75 -22.65 -10.00 11.79
N PHE A 76 -22.05 -9.32 12.78
CA PHE A 76 -21.07 -8.26 12.53
C PHE A 76 -19.62 -8.74 12.61
N THR A 77 -19.32 -9.74 13.46
CA THR A 77 -17.93 -10.13 13.75
C THR A 77 -17.52 -11.48 13.17
N MET A 78 -18.49 -12.32 12.80
CA MET A 78 -18.17 -13.61 12.20
C MET A 78 -18.25 -13.55 10.67
N PRO A 79 -17.48 -14.38 9.95
CA PRO A 79 -17.58 -14.50 8.50
C PRO A 79 -19.02 -14.77 8.05
N TYR A 80 -19.56 -13.88 7.23
CA TYR A 80 -20.92 -14.01 6.72
C TYR A 80 -20.92 -14.92 5.48
N ILE A 81 -21.36 -16.14 5.63
CA ILE A 81 -21.32 -17.23 4.63
C ILE A 81 -22.70 -17.82 4.44
N ASN A 82 -23.22 -17.77 3.21
CA ASN A 82 -24.46 -18.41 2.81
C ASN A 82 -24.34 -19.03 1.41
N GLU A 83 -25.36 -19.74 0.95
CA GLU A 83 -25.36 -20.42 -0.35
C GLU A 83 -25.04 -19.46 -1.51
N THR A 84 -25.63 -18.26 -1.50
CA THR A 84 -25.38 -17.25 -2.56
C THR A 84 -23.92 -16.83 -2.61
N ILE A 85 -23.32 -16.55 -1.47
CA ILE A 85 -21.90 -16.14 -1.37
C ILE A 85 -20.99 -17.29 -1.79
N LEU A 86 -21.28 -18.51 -1.36
CA LEU A 86 -20.52 -19.69 -1.75
C LEU A 86 -20.53 -19.88 -3.27
N PHE A 87 -21.68 -19.71 -3.90
CA PHE A 87 -21.78 -19.82 -5.35
C PHE A 87 -21.03 -18.67 -6.05
N GLN A 88 -21.10 -17.41 -5.54
CA GLN A 88 -20.36 -16.28 -6.07
C GLN A 88 -18.84 -16.47 -6.02
N VAL A 89 -18.33 -17.05 -4.92
CA VAL A 89 -16.87 -17.20 -4.72
C VAL A 89 -16.33 -18.44 -5.43
N PHE A 90 -17.03 -19.56 -5.36
CA PHE A 90 -16.51 -20.87 -5.81
C PHE A 90 -17.19 -21.42 -7.08
N GLY A 91 -18.38 -20.90 -7.44
CA GLY A 91 -19.17 -21.43 -8.54
C GLY A 91 -19.58 -22.89 -8.25
N TYR A 92 -19.33 -23.77 -9.21
CA TYR A 92 -19.68 -25.21 -9.10
C TYR A 92 -18.84 -25.97 -8.05
N ASP A 93 -17.73 -25.40 -7.57
CA ASP A 93 -16.88 -26.03 -6.54
C ASP A 93 -17.41 -25.80 -5.13
N ASN A 94 -18.54 -25.10 -4.95
CA ASN A 94 -19.11 -24.78 -3.63
C ASN A 94 -19.41 -26.03 -2.79
N ASN A 95 -19.86 -27.14 -3.40
CA ASN A 95 -20.15 -28.38 -2.69
C ASN A 95 -18.89 -29.02 -2.12
N TYR A 96 -17.76 -28.94 -2.84
CA TYR A 96 -16.47 -29.38 -2.33
C TYR A 96 -16.07 -28.57 -1.09
N VAL A 97 -16.23 -27.24 -1.16
CA VAL A 97 -15.89 -26.34 -0.05
C VAL A 97 -16.79 -26.62 1.17
N LYS A 98 -18.09 -26.77 0.97
CA LYS A 98 -19.04 -27.11 2.06
C LYS A 98 -18.63 -28.38 2.79
N SER A 99 -18.29 -29.43 2.04
CA SER A 99 -17.98 -30.74 2.63
C SER A 99 -16.62 -30.80 3.35
N ASN A 100 -15.66 -29.96 2.98
CA ASN A 100 -14.28 -30.06 3.48
C ASN A 100 -13.88 -28.94 4.45
N PHE A 101 -14.53 -27.79 4.40
CA PHE A 101 -14.07 -26.59 5.11
C PHE A 101 -15.14 -25.91 5.96
N LEU A 102 -16.41 -26.28 5.79
CA LEU A 102 -17.54 -25.61 6.44
C LEU A 102 -18.40 -26.58 7.25
N GLU A 103 -19.10 -26.02 8.21
CA GLU A 103 -20.20 -26.67 8.94
C GLU A 103 -21.49 -25.86 8.76
N SER A 104 -22.62 -26.50 8.61
CA SER A 104 -23.93 -25.84 8.56
C SER A 104 -24.34 -25.36 9.95
N ILE A 105 -24.81 -24.14 10.04
CA ILE A 105 -25.28 -23.50 11.28
C ILE A 105 -26.79 -23.18 11.25
N GLY A 106 -27.51 -23.69 10.23
CA GLY A 106 -28.95 -23.48 10.02
C GLY A 106 -29.23 -22.37 9.02
N ASP A 107 -30.48 -22.30 8.54
CA ASP A 107 -30.99 -21.23 7.65
C ASP A 107 -30.09 -20.91 6.44
N GLU A 108 -29.57 -21.95 5.80
CA GLU A 108 -28.63 -21.84 4.64
C GLU A 108 -27.34 -21.08 4.95
N HIS A 109 -26.99 -20.92 6.23
CA HIS A 109 -25.73 -20.30 6.67
C HIS A 109 -24.70 -21.34 7.09
N PHE A 110 -23.44 -20.96 6.95
CA PHE A 110 -22.29 -21.82 7.21
C PHE A 110 -21.24 -21.09 8.07
N ALA A 111 -20.52 -21.87 8.85
CA ALA A 111 -19.32 -21.42 9.56
C ALA A 111 -18.09 -22.20 9.08
N LEU A 112 -16.92 -21.58 9.15
CA LEU A 112 -15.66 -22.26 8.91
C LEU A 112 -15.38 -23.29 10.02
N LEU A 113 -14.97 -24.48 9.63
CA LEU A 113 -14.49 -25.49 10.59
C LEU A 113 -13.37 -24.90 11.46
N PRO A 114 -13.24 -25.33 12.74
CA PRO A 114 -12.23 -24.78 13.66
C PRO A 114 -10.79 -24.77 13.11
N ALA A 115 -10.45 -25.77 12.30
CA ALA A 115 -9.14 -25.87 11.66
C ALA A 115 -8.85 -24.81 10.58
N PHE A 116 -9.89 -24.10 10.08
CA PHE A 116 -9.77 -23.16 8.95
C PHE A 116 -10.26 -21.75 9.26
N LYS A 117 -10.43 -21.40 10.54
CA LYS A 117 -10.92 -20.09 10.97
C LYS A 117 -9.97 -18.92 10.71
N THR A 118 -8.71 -19.19 10.36
CA THR A 118 -7.69 -18.16 10.12
C THR A 118 -7.00 -18.36 8.78
N GLN A 119 -6.62 -17.29 8.12
CA GLN A 119 -5.84 -17.36 6.88
C GLN A 119 -4.53 -18.13 7.06
N ARG A 120 -3.87 -18.01 8.23
CA ARG A 120 -2.65 -18.77 8.53
C ARG A 120 -2.91 -20.28 8.56
N ALA A 121 -4.02 -20.71 9.14
CA ALA A 121 -4.38 -22.13 9.18
C ALA A 121 -4.69 -22.65 7.76
N VAL A 122 -5.42 -21.88 6.96
CA VAL A 122 -5.67 -22.19 5.54
C VAL A 122 -4.36 -22.26 4.77
N GLU A 123 -3.44 -21.27 4.93
CA GLU A 123 -2.13 -21.29 4.27
C GLU A 123 -1.34 -22.55 4.60
N ALA A 124 -1.23 -22.88 5.91
CA ALA A 124 -0.51 -24.07 6.37
C ALA A 124 -1.08 -25.39 5.80
N HIS A 125 -2.40 -25.45 5.61
CA HIS A 125 -3.05 -26.62 4.97
C HIS A 125 -2.66 -26.70 3.49
N PHE A 126 -2.79 -25.61 2.74
CA PHE A 126 -2.52 -25.60 1.29
C PHE A 126 -1.03 -25.63 0.93
N GLU A 127 -0.12 -25.27 1.85
CA GLU A 127 1.32 -25.47 1.67
C GLU A 127 1.71 -26.96 1.59
N GLN A 128 0.89 -27.85 2.17
CA GLN A 128 1.12 -29.29 2.15
C GLN A 128 0.54 -29.98 0.91
N LEU A 129 -0.26 -29.26 0.13
CA LEU A 129 -0.93 -29.79 -1.06
C LEU A 129 -0.18 -29.39 -2.34
N GLU A 130 -0.44 -30.14 -3.40
CA GLU A 130 0.06 -29.81 -4.73
C GLU A 130 -0.42 -28.42 -5.16
N GLN A 131 0.46 -27.63 -5.77
CA GLN A 131 0.17 -26.26 -6.22
C GLN A 131 -0.59 -26.27 -7.56
N THR A 132 -1.84 -26.69 -7.53
CA THR A 132 -2.73 -26.69 -8.70
C THR A 132 -3.54 -25.39 -8.78
N ALA A 133 -4.05 -25.07 -9.96
CA ALA A 133 -4.96 -23.93 -10.15
C ALA A 133 -6.25 -24.09 -9.31
N PHE A 134 -6.73 -25.32 -9.14
CA PHE A 134 -7.88 -25.64 -8.27
C PHE A 134 -7.58 -25.31 -6.82
N ASN A 135 -6.47 -25.82 -6.25
CA ASN A 135 -6.09 -25.55 -4.87
C ASN A 135 -5.83 -24.05 -4.63
N ALA A 136 -5.24 -23.33 -5.59
CA ALA A 136 -5.06 -21.89 -5.52
C ALA A 136 -6.41 -21.15 -5.46
N LYS A 137 -7.39 -21.54 -6.30
CA LYS A 137 -8.74 -20.98 -6.30
C LYS A 137 -9.44 -21.20 -4.96
N ILE A 138 -9.43 -22.45 -4.45
CA ILE A 138 -10.08 -22.78 -3.17
C ILE A 138 -9.43 -22.00 -2.00
N LYS A 139 -8.11 -21.97 -1.94
CA LYS A 139 -7.36 -21.19 -0.94
C LYS A 139 -7.75 -19.72 -0.93
N GLN A 140 -7.75 -19.07 -2.10
CA GLN A 140 -8.15 -17.67 -2.22
C GLN A 140 -9.61 -17.46 -1.80
N GLY A 141 -10.52 -18.29 -2.25
CA GLY A 141 -11.92 -18.20 -1.85
C GLY A 141 -12.15 -18.37 -0.35
N LEU A 142 -11.39 -19.22 0.32
CA LEU A 142 -11.43 -19.34 1.79
C LEU A 142 -10.92 -18.05 2.48
N TYR A 143 -9.90 -17.39 1.92
CA TYR A 143 -9.46 -16.07 2.41
C TYR A 143 -10.55 -15.03 2.27
N ASP A 144 -11.27 -15.04 1.14
CA ASP A 144 -12.37 -14.10 0.88
C ASP A 144 -13.53 -14.36 1.88
N LEU A 145 -13.86 -15.61 2.17
CA LEU A 145 -14.85 -15.95 3.21
C LEU A 145 -14.41 -15.46 4.60
N ILE A 146 -13.17 -15.74 5.01
CA ILE A 146 -12.64 -15.33 6.32
C ILE A 146 -12.69 -13.81 6.47
N SER A 147 -12.42 -13.09 5.39
CA SER A 147 -12.38 -11.62 5.38
C SER A 147 -13.76 -10.97 5.23
N ASN A 148 -14.82 -11.74 5.03
CA ASN A 148 -16.18 -11.22 4.82
C ASN A 148 -16.89 -10.91 6.15
N VAL A 149 -16.30 -9.98 6.92
CA VAL A 149 -16.78 -9.48 8.21
C VAL A 149 -16.92 -7.95 8.16
N ILE A 150 -17.64 -7.37 9.10
CA ILE A 150 -17.79 -5.90 9.21
C ILE A 150 -16.90 -5.36 10.32
N LEU A 151 -16.91 -6.00 11.47
CA LEU A 151 -16.19 -5.63 12.66
C LEU A 151 -15.28 -6.76 13.12
N LEU A 152 -14.22 -6.37 13.79
CA LEU A 152 -13.22 -7.24 14.39
C LEU A 152 -13.18 -6.94 15.89
N GLU A 153 -13.04 -7.97 16.70
CA GLU A 153 -12.97 -7.81 18.16
C GLU A 153 -11.76 -6.99 18.58
N GLY A 154 -11.97 -6.06 19.50
CA GLY A 154 -10.89 -5.28 20.12
C GLY A 154 -10.30 -6.00 21.34
N ASP A 155 -9.20 -5.44 21.87
CA ASP A 155 -8.51 -5.99 23.05
C ASP A 155 -9.33 -5.88 24.34
N GLN A 156 -10.30 -4.96 24.39
CA GLN A 156 -11.18 -4.79 25.54
C GLN A 156 -12.55 -5.39 25.26
N PRO A 157 -13.22 -5.99 26.25
CA PRO A 157 -14.57 -6.50 26.06
C PRO A 157 -15.51 -5.45 25.48
N GLN A 158 -16.38 -5.87 24.59
CA GLN A 158 -17.40 -5.03 23.93
C GLN A 158 -16.83 -3.84 23.13
N THR A 159 -15.59 -3.95 22.72
CA THR A 159 -14.97 -2.99 21.79
C THR A 159 -14.62 -3.67 20.47
N TYR A 160 -14.67 -2.90 19.38
CA TYR A 160 -14.51 -3.41 18.03
C TYR A 160 -13.72 -2.45 17.16
N HIS A 161 -13.09 -3.00 16.15
CA HIS A 161 -12.44 -2.27 15.09
C HIS A 161 -13.15 -2.51 13.77
N PHE A 162 -13.26 -1.51 12.91
CA PHE A 162 -13.78 -1.74 11.56
C PHE A 162 -12.78 -2.51 10.72
N ARG A 163 -13.29 -3.52 9.99
CA ARG A 163 -12.57 -4.05 8.85
C ARG A 163 -12.40 -2.94 7.82
N PHE A 164 -11.20 -2.81 7.27
CA PHE A 164 -10.95 -1.84 6.20
C PHE A 164 -11.77 -2.20 4.95
N ASN A 165 -12.31 -1.19 4.28
CA ASN A 165 -13.07 -1.34 3.04
C ASN A 165 -14.32 -2.23 3.15
N ILE A 166 -15.11 -2.04 4.20
CA ILE A 166 -16.34 -2.81 4.45
C ILE A 166 -17.33 -2.78 3.28
N GLY A 167 -17.38 -1.68 2.51
CA GLY A 167 -18.29 -1.52 1.37
C GLY A 167 -18.11 -2.56 0.26
N HIS A 168 -16.95 -3.23 0.20
CA HIS A 168 -16.69 -4.30 -0.75
C HIS A 168 -17.02 -5.70 -0.20
N THR A 169 -17.56 -5.81 1.01
CA THR A 169 -17.96 -7.10 1.58
C THR A 169 -19.42 -7.40 1.33
N SER A 170 -19.74 -8.66 1.01
CA SER A 170 -21.12 -9.13 0.96
C SER A 170 -21.79 -9.00 2.33
N SER A 171 -21.02 -9.17 3.41
CA SER A 171 -21.50 -8.97 4.78
C SER A 171 -22.12 -7.59 4.98
N PHE A 172 -21.45 -6.52 4.52
CA PHE A 172 -21.97 -5.15 4.60
C PHE A 172 -23.11 -4.92 3.60
N ASN A 173 -22.94 -5.39 2.35
CA ASN A 173 -23.88 -5.09 1.26
C ASN A 173 -25.24 -5.77 1.45
N HIS A 174 -25.32 -6.86 2.21
CA HIS A 174 -26.58 -7.54 2.56
C HIS A 174 -27.29 -6.94 3.78
N LEU A 175 -26.77 -5.90 4.40
CA LEU A 175 -27.50 -5.13 5.40
C LEU A 175 -28.55 -4.22 4.75
N ASN A 176 -29.57 -3.83 5.51
CA ASN A 176 -30.52 -2.82 5.05
C ASN A 176 -29.83 -1.44 4.92
N LYS A 177 -30.35 -0.58 4.03
CA LYS A 177 -29.73 0.70 3.71
C LYS A 177 -29.57 1.65 4.92
N SER A 178 -30.51 1.62 5.86
CA SER A 178 -30.43 2.44 7.08
C SER A 178 -29.20 2.04 7.92
N THR A 179 -29.01 0.75 8.13
CA THR A 179 -27.85 0.22 8.86
C THR A 179 -26.53 0.47 8.11
N GLN A 180 -26.53 0.30 6.78
CA GLN A 180 -25.35 0.62 5.96
C GLN A 180 -24.92 2.08 6.15
N ASN A 181 -25.85 3.02 6.05
CA ASN A 181 -25.56 4.46 6.18
C ASN A 181 -24.99 4.79 7.57
N LYS A 182 -25.60 4.28 8.64
CA LYS A 182 -25.13 4.48 10.01
C LYS A 182 -23.74 3.89 10.26
N LEU A 183 -23.48 2.70 9.73
CA LEU A 183 -22.15 2.08 9.80
C LEU A 183 -21.12 2.86 8.98
N HIS A 184 -21.51 3.42 7.84
CA HIS A 184 -20.62 4.26 7.02
C HIS A 184 -20.20 5.54 7.77
N GLU A 185 -21.13 6.21 8.44
CA GLU A 185 -20.81 7.39 9.27
C GLU A 185 -19.79 7.05 10.39
N LEU A 186 -19.97 5.89 11.05
CA LEU A 186 -19.03 5.42 12.09
C LEU A 186 -17.70 4.99 11.48
N TYR A 187 -17.72 4.40 10.30
CA TYR A 187 -16.52 4.02 9.55
C TYR A 187 -15.68 5.24 9.17
N ASP A 188 -16.33 6.29 8.65
CA ASP A 188 -15.65 7.53 8.31
C ASP A 188 -15.07 8.22 9.55
N ASP A 189 -15.81 8.21 10.65
CA ASP A 189 -15.28 8.70 11.91
C ASP A 189 -14.09 7.86 12.39
N TYR A 190 -14.21 6.53 12.34
CA TYR A 190 -13.18 5.61 12.80
C TYR A 190 -11.86 5.78 12.02
N PHE A 191 -11.89 5.83 10.69
CA PHE A 191 -10.67 5.87 9.88
C PHE A 191 -10.13 7.28 9.62
N PHE A 192 -11.00 8.30 9.59
CA PHE A 192 -10.62 9.61 9.07
C PHE A 192 -10.77 10.77 10.08
N ARG A 193 -11.19 10.50 11.33
CA ARG A 193 -11.39 11.56 12.32
C ARG A 193 -10.93 11.20 13.73
N ARG A 194 -11.50 10.18 14.37
CA ARG A 194 -11.29 9.91 15.80
C ARG A 194 -9.85 9.59 16.19
N GLN A 195 -9.09 9.06 15.26
CA GLN A 195 -7.70 8.66 15.53
C GLN A 195 -6.74 9.84 15.47
N ASP A 196 -7.06 10.89 14.72
CA ASP A 196 -6.12 11.95 14.36
C ASP A 196 -5.50 12.64 15.59
N ALA A 197 -6.32 13.08 16.53
CA ALA A 197 -5.83 13.77 17.73
C ALA A 197 -4.93 12.87 18.61
N ALA A 198 -5.27 11.58 18.71
CA ALA A 198 -4.47 10.63 19.47
C ALA A 198 -3.13 10.34 18.76
N TRP A 199 -3.18 10.16 17.44
CA TRP A 199 -2.00 9.90 16.63
C TRP A 199 -1.06 11.11 16.56
N GLU A 200 -1.59 12.31 16.39
CA GLU A 200 -0.81 13.56 16.46
C GLU A 200 -0.08 13.69 17.80
N LYS A 201 -0.80 13.52 18.91
CA LYS A 201 -0.23 13.57 20.25
C LYS A 201 0.91 12.58 20.47
N GLU A 202 0.74 11.34 20.03
CA GLU A 202 1.77 10.31 20.15
C GLU A 202 2.94 10.52 19.18
N ALA A 203 2.68 10.99 17.96
CA ALA A 203 3.71 11.36 17.01
C ALA A 203 4.61 12.48 17.56
N MET A 204 3.99 13.54 18.14
CA MET A 204 4.72 14.66 18.73
C MET A 204 5.49 14.31 20.00
N LYS A 205 5.23 13.17 20.63
CA LYS A 205 6.08 12.63 21.71
C LYS A 205 7.31 11.89 21.18
N LYS A 206 7.16 11.13 20.09
CA LYS A 206 8.17 10.18 19.59
C LYS A 206 9.07 10.78 18.51
N LEU A 207 8.50 11.43 17.50
CA LEU A 207 9.25 11.92 16.34
C LEU A 207 10.25 13.03 16.65
N PRO A 208 10.01 13.97 17.59
CA PRO A 208 11.04 14.96 17.97
C PRO A 208 12.32 14.34 18.51
N MET A 209 12.24 13.19 19.20
CA MET A 209 13.44 12.48 19.65
C MET A 209 14.23 11.94 18.46
N LEU A 210 13.54 11.30 17.50
CA LEU A 210 14.17 10.82 16.29
C LEU A 210 14.87 11.95 15.54
N LYS A 211 14.19 13.10 15.37
CA LYS A 211 14.76 14.26 14.68
C LYS A 211 16.00 14.81 15.38
N ARG A 212 16.04 14.81 16.70
CA ARG A 212 17.21 15.27 17.45
C ARG A 212 18.37 14.28 17.52
N SER A 213 18.14 13.02 17.18
CA SER A 213 19.18 11.97 17.22
C SER A 213 20.12 12.02 16.00
N THR A 214 19.82 12.83 14.99
CA THR A 214 20.60 12.93 13.77
C THR A 214 20.52 14.31 13.15
N ASN A 215 21.57 14.71 12.43
CA ASN A 215 21.61 15.91 11.58
C ASN A 215 21.11 15.64 10.15
N MET A 216 20.69 14.40 9.85
CA MET A 216 20.19 14.03 8.53
C MET A 216 18.82 14.65 8.27
N LEU A 217 18.53 14.94 7.00
CA LEU A 217 17.20 15.28 6.53
C LEU A 217 16.32 14.04 6.58
N ILE A 218 15.17 14.13 7.26
CA ILE A 218 14.25 13.00 7.43
C ILE A 218 13.12 13.14 6.44
N CYS A 219 12.92 12.10 5.65
CA CYS A 219 11.77 11.93 4.76
C CYS A 219 10.86 10.82 5.32
N GLY A 220 9.56 11.11 5.47
CA GLY A 220 8.56 10.12 5.85
C GLY A 220 7.95 9.48 4.62
N GLU A 221 7.82 8.16 4.62
CA GLU A 221 6.97 7.46 3.66
C GLU A 221 5.52 7.54 4.14
N ASP A 222 4.73 8.41 3.54
CA ASP A 222 3.33 8.69 3.87
C ASP A 222 2.41 8.32 2.68
N LEU A 223 2.51 7.08 2.23
CA LEU A 223 1.73 6.51 1.13
C LEU A 223 0.52 5.71 1.62
N GLY A 224 -0.48 5.56 0.74
CA GLY A 224 -1.71 4.81 1.01
C GLY A 224 -2.74 5.60 1.81
N LEU A 225 -3.38 4.96 2.79
CA LEU A 225 -4.35 5.64 3.67
C LEU A 225 -3.62 6.50 4.70
N VAL A 226 -3.46 7.78 4.39
CA VAL A 226 -2.75 8.75 5.23
C VAL A 226 -3.76 9.49 6.12
N PRO A 227 -3.63 9.41 7.47
CA PRO A 227 -4.45 10.20 8.38
C PRO A 227 -4.26 11.71 8.19
N SER A 228 -5.30 12.49 8.44
CA SER A 228 -5.28 13.94 8.18
C SER A 228 -4.28 14.71 9.05
N CYS A 229 -3.91 14.18 10.21
CA CYS A 229 -2.88 14.75 11.08
C CYS A 229 -1.44 14.63 10.55
N VAL A 230 -1.17 13.68 9.66
CA VAL A 230 0.21 13.38 9.21
C VAL A 230 0.88 14.56 8.50
N PRO A 231 0.27 15.23 7.52
CA PRO A 231 0.89 16.40 6.88
C PRO A 231 1.23 17.50 7.89
N HIS A 232 0.35 17.74 8.86
CA HIS A 232 0.57 18.76 9.89
C HIS A 232 1.76 18.42 10.78
N VAL A 233 1.84 17.18 11.29
CA VAL A 233 2.96 16.69 12.10
C VAL A 233 4.27 16.78 11.34
N MET A 234 4.30 16.34 10.08
CA MET A 234 5.50 16.37 9.25
C MET A 234 5.96 17.81 9.02
N TYR A 235 5.05 18.73 8.70
CA TYR A 235 5.35 20.14 8.53
C TYR A 235 5.94 20.75 9.81
N GLN A 236 5.31 20.54 10.98
CA GLN A 236 5.80 21.04 12.27
C GLN A 236 7.20 20.54 12.61
N LEU A 237 7.52 19.32 12.23
CA LEU A 237 8.82 18.73 12.50
C LEU A 237 9.84 19.01 11.39
N GLY A 238 9.46 19.67 10.28
CA GLY A 238 10.32 19.86 9.12
C GLY A 238 10.78 18.54 8.51
N MET A 239 9.88 17.55 8.46
CA MET A 239 10.08 16.28 7.79
C MET A 239 9.51 16.37 6.38
N LEU A 240 10.19 15.77 5.41
CA LEU A 240 9.71 15.75 4.03
C LEU A 240 8.62 14.70 3.85
N SER A 241 7.56 15.03 3.13
CA SER A 241 6.58 14.08 2.63
C SER A 241 7.08 13.38 1.35
N LEU A 242 6.54 12.22 1.03
CA LEU A 242 6.80 11.52 -0.22
C LEU A 242 5.60 11.66 -1.17
N GLU A 243 5.83 12.29 -2.32
CA GLU A 243 4.80 12.50 -3.35
C GLU A 243 5.13 11.66 -4.58
N VAL A 244 4.36 10.58 -4.76
CA VAL A 244 4.49 9.67 -5.92
C VAL A 244 3.40 10.00 -6.92
N GLN A 245 3.77 10.40 -8.14
CA GLN A 245 2.82 10.89 -9.15
C GLN A 245 1.67 9.93 -9.43
N ARG A 246 1.94 8.63 -9.42
CA ARG A 246 0.96 7.56 -9.69
C ARG A 246 0.18 7.10 -8.47
N MET A 247 0.47 7.63 -7.29
CA MET A 247 -0.15 7.26 -6.02
C MET A 247 -0.61 8.50 -5.26
N PRO A 248 -1.64 9.23 -5.76
CA PRO A 248 -2.12 10.43 -5.10
C PRO A 248 -2.68 10.11 -3.71
N LYS A 249 -2.40 10.96 -2.74
CA LYS A 249 -2.97 10.85 -1.38
C LYS A 249 -4.45 11.25 -1.32
N ALA A 250 -4.91 12.02 -2.29
CA ALA A 250 -6.29 12.46 -2.38
C ALA A 250 -7.14 11.43 -3.13
N ASN A 251 -8.15 10.85 -2.47
CA ASN A 251 -8.98 9.75 -3.00
C ASN A 251 -9.77 10.09 -4.27
N HIS A 252 -9.96 11.38 -4.58
CA HIS A 252 -10.69 11.83 -5.77
C HIS A 252 -9.79 12.08 -6.98
N LYS A 253 -8.47 12.01 -6.83
CA LYS A 253 -7.50 12.18 -7.91
C LYS A 253 -7.02 10.83 -8.42
N THR A 254 -6.88 10.68 -9.73
CA THR A 254 -6.24 9.50 -10.33
C THR A 254 -4.71 9.61 -10.30
N PHE A 255 -4.21 10.85 -10.44
CA PHE A 255 -2.78 11.18 -10.44
C PHE A 255 -2.51 12.39 -9.56
N PHE A 256 -1.29 12.49 -9.09
CA PHE A 256 -0.76 13.67 -8.43
C PHE A 256 0.10 14.46 -9.42
N HIS A 257 -0.21 15.74 -9.62
CA HIS A 257 0.63 16.56 -10.47
C HIS A 257 1.80 17.14 -9.66
N PRO A 258 3.07 16.97 -10.10
CA PRO A 258 4.25 17.41 -9.33
C PRO A 258 4.28 18.91 -8.98
N ASN A 259 3.61 19.76 -9.76
CA ASN A 259 3.49 21.18 -9.44
C ASN A 259 2.64 21.49 -8.19
N ASP A 260 1.81 20.52 -7.76
CA ASP A 260 1.00 20.64 -6.53
C ASP A 260 1.81 20.25 -5.27
N ALA A 261 3.07 19.84 -5.43
CA ALA A 261 3.89 19.36 -4.32
C ALA A 261 4.17 20.47 -3.31
N PRO A 262 4.07 20.21 -2.00
CA PRO A 262 4.56 21.17 -1.01
C PRO A 262 6.10 21.25 -1.07
N TYR A 263 6.66 22.40 -0.67
CA TYR A 263 8.12 22.56 -0.65
C TYR A 263 8.82 21.48 0.19
N LEU A 264 8.31 21.19 1.39
CA LEU A 264 8.85 20.14 2.25
C LEU A 264 8.44 18.74 1.77
N SER A 265 8.86 18.38 0.56
CA SER A 265 8.57 17.06 0.00
C SER A 265 9.70 16.52 -0.89
N VAL A 266 9.61 15.23 -1.14
CA VAL A 266 10.32 14.50 -2.19
C VAL A 266 9.30 14.10 -3.23
N VAL A 267 9.51 14.48 -4.48
CA VAL A 267 8.70 14.02 -5.61
C VAL A 267 9.43 12.93 -6.38
N THR A 268 8.70 11.93 -6.82
CA THR A 268 9.22 10.83 -7.63
C THR A 268 8.13 10.25 -8.54
N PRO A 269 8.44 9.86 -9.78
CA PRO A 269 7.48 9.20 -10.64
C PRO A 269 7.21 7.74 -10.23
N SER A 270 8.20 7.11 -9.59
CA SER A 270 8.18 5.69 -9.24
C SER A 270 9.00 5.42 -7.98
N SER A 271 8.77 4.28 -7.35
CA SER A 271 9.57 3.78 -6.23
C SER A 271 10.04 2.35 -6.51
N HIS A 272 10.94 1.84 -5.67
CA HIS A 272 11.40 0.44 -5.76
C HIS A 272 10.27 -0.59 -5.65
N ASP A 273 9.12 -0.23 -5.08
CA ASP A 273 7.94 -1.09 -4.92
C ASP A 273 6.93 -0.97 -6.08
N THR A 274 7.20 -0.12 -7.05
CA THR A 274 6.37 0.06 -8.26
C THR A 274 7.15 -0.30 -9.52
N SER A 275 6.45 -0.47 -10.64
CA SER A 275 7.10 -0.52 -11.95
C SER A 275 7.80 0.81 -12.26
N THR A 276 8.81 0.77 -13.11
CA THR A 276 9.42 1.99 -13.70
C THR A 276 8.37 2.77 -14.51
N ILE A 277 8.68 4.00 -14.93
CA ILE A 277 7.81 4.78 -15.83
C ILE A 277 7.43 3.94 -17.05
N ARG A 278 8.40 3.28 -17.66
CA ARG A 278 8.19 2.45 -18.87
C ARG A 278 7.27 1.27 -18.58
N GLY A 279 7.56 0.51 -17.53
CA GLY A 279 6.74 -0.64 -17.16
C GLY A 279 5.29 -0.23 -16.86
N TRP A 280 5.09 0.86 -16.11
CA TRP A 280 3.78 1.39 -15.82
C TRP A 280 3.03 1.89 -17.06
N TRP A 281 3.73 2.55 -17.98
CA TRP A 281 3.11 3.07 -19.18
C TRP A 281 2.45 1.97 -20.03
N GLU A 282 3.05 0.78 -20.02
CA GLU A 282 2.62 -0.36 -20.80
C GLU A 282 1.65 -1.30 -20.05
N GLU A 283 1.49 -1.15 -18.71
CA GLU A 283 0.63 -2.01 -17.88
C GLU A 283 -0.87 -1.78 -18.11
N ASP A 284 -1.32 -0.53 -18.28
CA ASP A 284 -2.74 -0.18 -18.36
C ASP A 284 -2.98 0.95 -19.39
N PRO A 285 -3.27 0.61 -20.63
CA PRO A 285 -3.48 1.60 -21.70
C PRO A 285 -4.60 2.60 -21.42
N ALA A 286 -5.61 2.26 -20.60
CA ALA A 286 -6.70 3.18 -20.29
C ALA A 286 -6.22 4.27 -19.32
N LYS A 287 -5.45 3.90 -18.29
CA LYS A 287 -4.83 4.86 -17.37
C LYS A 287 -3.78 5.72 -18.07
N THR A 288 -2.98 5.10 -18.93
CA THR A 288 -1.96 5.80 -19.74
C THR A 288 -2.59 6.83 -20.65
N GLN A 289 -3.72 6.51 -21.30
CA GLN A 289 -4.46 7.47 -22.11
C GLN A 289 -4.97 8.66 -21.27
N GLN A 290 -5.47 8.41 -20.07
CA GLN A 290 -5.87 9.49 -19.15
C GLN A 290 -4.69 10.37 -18.75
N PHE A 291 -3.57 9.75 -18.39
CA PHE A 291 -2.35 10.48 -18.02
C PHE A 291 -1.83 11.35 -19.18
N TYR A 292 -1.78 10.78 -20.38
CA TYR A 292 -1.36 11.46 -21.60
C TYR A 292 -2.18 12.73 -21.87
N GLN A 293 -3.51 12.63 -21.68
CA GLN A 293 -4.41 13.74 -21.92
C GLN A 293 -4.42 14.78 -20.79
N TYR A 294 -4.52 14.35 -19.55
CA TYR A 294 -4.77 15.24 -18.43
C TYR A 294 -3.50 15.72 -17.73
N GLU A 295 -2.50 14.86 -17.60
CA GLU A 295 -1.26 15.23 -16.89
C GLU A 295 -0.17 15.76 -17.85
N MET A 296 -0.12 15.26 -19.08
CA MET A 296 0.82 15.72 -20.10
C MET A 296 0.21 16.77 -21.04
N GLY A 297 -1.10 17.02 -21.00
CA GLY A 297 -1.77 17.99 -21.87
C GLY A 297 -1.75 17.64 -23.36
N GLN A 298 -1.55 16.36 -23.69
CA GLN A 298 -1.40 15.92 -25.08
C GLN A 298 -2.77 15.58 -25.69
N GLN A 299 -2.87 15.72 -27.01
CA GLN A 299 -4.09 15.34 -27.76
C GLN A 299 -3.88 14.06 -28.53
N GLY A 300 -5.01 13.40 -28.85
CA GLY A 300 -5.00 12.16 -29.63
C GLY A 300 -4.75 10.92 -28.78
N LYS A 301 -4.22 9.88 -29.40
CA LYS A 301 -3.98 8.59 -28.79
C LYS A 301 -2.57 8.53 -28.20
N ALA A 302 -2.47 8.06 -26.96
CA ALA A 302 -1.20 7.82 -26.31
C ALA A 302 -0.36 6.78 -27.07
N PRO A 303 0.97 6.93 -27.15
CA PRO A 303 1.86 5.88 -27.65
C PRO A 303 1.66 4.57 -26.90
N VAL A 304 1.73 3.46 -27.63
CA VAL A 304 1.59 2.11 -27.03
C VAL A 304 2.80 1.81 -26.14
N TYR A 305 3.97 2.22 -26.58
CA TYR A 305 5.22 2.06 -25.82
C TYR A 305 5.65 3.39 -25.22
N CYS A 306 6.37 3.33 -24.12
CA CYS A 306 6.94 4.50 -23.51
C CYS A 306 8.20 4.94 -24.26
N ASP A 307 8.03 5.79 -25.25
CA ASP A 307 9.17 6.40 -25.96
C ASP A 307 10.02 7.27 -25.04
N GLY A 308 11.29 7.49 -25.39
CA GLY A 308 12.22 8.29 -24.58
C GLY A 308 11.70 9.70 -24.26
N TRP A 309 11.01 10.36 -25.21
CA TRP A 309 10.42 11.69 -24.98
C TRP A 309 9.29 11.68 -23.93
N VAL A 310 8.50 10.59 -23.85
CA VAL A 310 7.43 10.44 -22.84
C VAL A 310 8.07 10.37 -21.45
N ASN A 311 9.07 9.50 -21.31
CA ASN A 311 9.81 9.34 -20.06
C ASN A 311 10.46 10.68 -19.64
N LYS A 312 11.10 11.38 -20.57
CA LYS A 312 11.69 12.70 -20.36
C LYS A 312 10.66 13.73 -19.92
N ALA A 313 9.48 13.77 -20.55
CA ALA A 313 8.43 14.73 -20.20
C ALA A 313 7.93 14.50 -18.76
N ILE A 314 7.75 13.24 -18.34
CA ILE A 314 7.37 12.89 -16.97
C ILE A 314 8.43 13.33 -15.98
N LEU A 315 9.71 13.03 -16.22
CA LEU A 315 10.81 13.42 -15.34
C LEU A 315 10.96 14.95 -15.27
N SER A 316 10.73 15.65 -16.38
CA SER A 316 10.75 17.12 -16.43
C SER A 316 9.67 17.72 -15.51
N GLN A 317 8.45 17.17 -15.46
CA GLN A 317 7.41 17.64 -14.53
C GLN A 317 7.91 17.61 -13.07
N HIS A 318 8.66 16.56 -12.70
CA HIS A 318 9.23 16.44 -11.35
C HIS A 318 10.39 17.41 -11.11
N LEU A 319 11.25 17.63 -12.11
CA LEU A 319 12.35 18.59 -12.00
C LEU A 319 11.83 20.02 -11.81
N TYR A 320 10.78 20.42 -12.52
CA TYR A 320 10.19 21.75 -12.42
C TYR A 320 9.21 21.92 -11.26
N SER A 321 9.02 20.88 -10.41
CA SER A 321 8.15 20.96 -9.25
C SER A 321 8.70 21.88 -8.16
N PRO A 322 7.85 22.44 -7.27
CA PRO A 322 8.29 23.23 -6.13
C PRO A 322 8.86 22.38 -4.96
N ALA A 323 8.85 21.04 -5.06
CA ALA A 323 9.37 20.15 -4.04
C ALA A 323 10.86 20.40 -3.76
N MET A 324 11.29 20.20 -2.51
CA MET A 324 12.70 20.36 -2.13
C MET A 324 13.60 19.38 -2.88
N TRP A 325 13.13 18.12 -3.07
CA TRP A 325 13.88 17.08 -3.77
C TRP A 325 13.05 16.44 -4.87
N ALA A 326 13.69 16.21 -6.03
CA ALA A 326 13.21 15.31 -7.08
C ALA A 326 14.18 14.13 -7.15
N ILE A 327 13.70 12.92 -6.84
CA ILE A 327 14.53 11.70 -6.78
C ILE A 327 14.00 10.71 -7.80
N PHE A 328 14.90 10.19 -8.64
CA PHE A 328 14.56 9.25 -9.70
C PHE A 328 15.27 7.92 -9.50
N GLN A 329 14.61 6.83 -9.87
CA GLN A 329 15.29 5.56 -10.06
C GLN A 329 16.23 5.66 -11.26
N LEU A 330 17.38 5.00 -11.18
CA LEU A 330 18.34 4.98 -12.28
C LEU A 330 17.73 4.45 -13.58
N GLN A 331 16.82 3.49 -13.49
CA GLN A 331 16.10 2.93 -14.64
C GLN A 331 15.23 3.98 -15.33
N ASP A 332 14.51 4.79 -14.56
CA ASP A 332 13.72 5.89 -15.09
C ASP A 332 14.61 6.97 -15.67
N PHE A 333 15.76 7.23 -15.03
CA PHE A 333 16.77 8.16 -15.50
C PHE A 333 17.33 7.74 -16.87
N MET A 334 17.70 6.46 -17.05
CA MET A 334 18.16 5.91 -18.33
C MET A 334 17.03 5.80 -19.36
N GLY A 335 15.78 5.76 -18.92
CA GLY A 335 14.61 5.57 -19.78
C GLY A 335 14.37 6.67 -20.82
N ILE A 336 15.06 7.84 -20.72
CA ILE A 336 14.98 8.90 -21.74
C ILE A 336 15.77 8.57 -23.01
N ASP A 337 16.74 7.64 -22.92
CA ASP A 337 17.57 7.21 -24.04
C ASP A 337 17.30 5.74 -24.37
N GLU A 338 16.84 5.50 -25.59
CA GLU A 338 16.44 4.15 -26.03
C GLU A 338 17.62 3.17 -26.15
N SER A 339 18.82 3.68 -26.32
CA SER A 339 20.03 2.85 -26.39
C SER A 339 20.55 2.40 -25.02
N LEU A 340 20.17 3.09 -23.94
CA LEU A 340 20.64 2.87 -22.59
C LEU A 340 19.68 2.07 -21.72
N ARG A 341 18.46 1.83 -22.18
CA ARG A 341 17.45 1.09 -21.43
C ARG A 341 17.40 -0.39 -21.81
N ARG A 342 16.86 -1.23 -20.95
CA ARG A 342 16.64 -2.64 -21.29
C ARG A 342 15.57 -2.78 -22.36
N SER A 343 15.61 -3.87 -23.14
CA SER A 343 14.56 -4.16 -24.12
C SER A 343 13.20 -4.43 -23.45
N ASP A 344 13.18 -5.25 -22.40
CA ASP A 344 11.97 -5.53 -21.60
C ASP A 344 11.90 -4.64 -20.36
N PRO A 345 10.87 -3.77 -20.24
CA PRO A 345 10.70 -2.91 -19.05
C PRO A 345 10.46 -3.69 -17.75
N ASN A 346 10.02 -4.95 -17.81
CA ASN A 346 9.84 -5.77 -16.61
C ASN A 346 11.17 -6.17 -15.97
N GLU A 347 12.25 -6.24 -16.73
CA GLU A 347 13.59 -6.50 -16.20
C GLU A 347 14.17 -5.30 -15.43
N GLU A 348 13.56 -4.13 -15.53
CA GLU A 348 13.94 -2.92 -14.83
C GLU A 348 13.33 -2.84 -13.42
N ARG A 349 12.41 -3.71 -13.05
CA ARG A 349 11.78 -3.71 -11.72
C ARG A 349 12.74 -4.18 -10.64
N ILE A 350 12.76 -3.44 -9.52
CA ILE A 350 13.53 -3.82 -8.33
C ILE A 350 12.73 -4.80 -7.48
N ASN A 351 11.45 -4.52 -7.27
CA ASN A 351 10.55 -5.33 -6.47
C ASN A 351 9.21 -5.57 -7.17
N VAL A 352 8.59 -6.71 -6.87
CA VAL A 352 7.22 -7.06 -7.23
C VAL A 352 6.49 -7.41 -5.94
N PRO A 353 5.90 -6.43 -5.22
CA PRO A 353 5.31 -6.63 -3.89
C PRO A 353 4.27 -7.73 -3.80
N ALA A 354 3.50 -7.95 -4.88
CA ALA A 354 2.50 -9.01 -4.97
C ALA A 354 3.12 -10.42 -5.01
N ASN A 355 4.41 -10.56 -5.32
CA ASN A 355 5.09 -11.84 -5.36
C ASN A 355 5.89 -12.06 -4.06
N PRO A 356 5.41 -12.90 -3.11
CA PRO A 356 6.10 -13.13 -1.84
C PRO A 356 7.45 -13.86 -1.99
N LYS A 357 7.70 -14.45 -3.16
CA LYS A 357 8.95 -15.14 -3.50
C LYS A 357 9.90 -14.27 -4.32
N HIS A 358 9.51 -13.03 -4.65
CA HIS A 358 10.36 -12.11 -5.37
C HIS A 358 11.61 -11.79 -4.55
N TYR A 359 12.76 -11.78 -5.22
CA TYR A 359 14.03 -11.45 -4.61
C TYR A 359 14.62 -10.20 -5.27
N TRP A 360 15.00 -9.21 -4.49
CA TRP A 360 15.54 -7.93 -4.94
C TRP A 360 16.95 -8.13 -5.55
N ARG A 361 16.99 -8.43 -6.85
CA ARG A 361 18.22 -8.76 -7.59
C ARG A 361 18.47 -7.88 -8.79
N TYR A 362 17.91 -6.68 -8.80
CA TYR A 362 18.20 -5.79 -9.92
C TYR A 362 19.73 -5.62 -10.05
N ARG A 363 20.22 -5.73 -11.29
CA ARG A 363 21.59 -5.46 -11.68
C ARG A 363 21.59 -4.57 -12.90
N MET A 364 22.40 -3.53 -12.87
CA MET A 364 22.65 -2.70 -14.04
C MET A 364 23.17 -3.57 -15.18
N HIS A 365 22.69 -3.30 -16.38
CA HIS A 365 23.12 -4.00 -17.59
C HIS A 365 24.24 -3.28 -18.34
N ILE A 366 24.56 -2.07 -17.91
CA ILE A 366 25.71 -1.28 -18.35
C ILE A 366 26.64 -1.00 -17.18
N ASN A 367 27.93 -0.90 -17.44
CA ASN A 367 28.92 -0.50 -16.44
C ASN A 367 28.86 1.01 -16.19
N LEU A 368 29.24 1.44 -14.98
CA LEU A 368 29.24 2.87 -14.61
C LEU A 368 30.17 3.67 -15.51
N GLU A 369 31.31 3.11 -15.90
CA GLU A 369 32.28 3.72 -16.81
C GLU A 369 31.64 4.00 -18.18
N GLN A 370 30.87 3.05 -18.71
CA GLN A 370 30.14 3.22 -19.96
C GLN A 370 29.07 4.34 -19.85
N LEU A 371 28.42 4.48 -18.68
CA LEU A 371 27.45 5.55 -18.46
C LEU A 371 28.11 6.93 -18.39
N ILE A 372 29.32 7.03 -17.81
CA ILE A 372 30.11 8.27 -17.79
C ILE A 372 30.51 8.70 -19.20
N GLU A 373 30.81 7.75 -20.08
CA GLU A 373 31.19 7.99 -21.49
C GLU A 373 30.02 8.44 -22.40
N GLN A 374 28.77 8.38 -21.90
CA GLN A 374 27.59 8.80 -22.67
C GLN A 374 27.47 10.34 -22.68
N GLU A 375 28.32 11.02 -23.40
CA GLU A 375 28.43 12.51 -23.37
C GLU A 375 27.09 13.20 -23.70
N GLN A 376 26.39 12.77 -24.75
CA GLN A 376 25.15 13.37 -25.18
C GLN A 376 24.06 13.22 -24.11
N PHE A 377 23.90 12.03 -23.56
CA PHE A 377 22.96 11.72 -22.49
C PHE A 377 23.28 12.55 -21.22
N ASN A 378 24.55 12.61 -20.84
CA ASN A 378 24.98 13.36 -19.66
C ASN A 378 24.77 14.87 -19.84
N GLN A 379 25.04 15.43 -21.03
CA GLN A 379 24.77 16.82 -21.35
C GLN A 379 23.28 17.13 -21.33
N GLU A 380 22.45 16.26 -21.85
CA GLU A 380 20.98 16.42 -21.83
C GLU A 380 20.47 16.51 -20.38
N TRP A 381 20.90 15.62 -19.51
CA TRP A 381 20.54 15.68 -18.10
C TRP A 381 21.08 16.93 -17.40
N PHE A 382 22.30 17.31 -17.66
CA PHE A 382 22.87 18.52 -17.11
C PHE A 382 22.02 19.75 -17.48
N HIS A 383 21.62 19.88 -18.74
CA HIS A 383 20.75 20.96 -19.20
C HIS A 383 19.36 20.92 -18.57
N LEU A 384 18.76 19.75 -18.43
CA LEU A 384 17.46 19.61 -17.77
C LEU A 384 17.51 20.04 -16.30
N ILE A 385 18.52 19.62 -15.57
CA ILE A 385 18.70 19.97 -14.16
C ILE A 385 18.98 21.48 -14.03
N GLN A 386 19.89 22.01 -14.83
CA GLN A 386 20.22 23.43 -14.80
C GLN A 386 19.02 24.33 -15.15
N SER A 387 18.27 23.97 -16.20
CA SER A 387 17.10 24.74 -16.63
C SER A 387 15.93 24.68 -15.64
N SER A 388 15.86 23.63 -14.81
CA SER A 388 14.88 23.52 -13.74
C SER A 388 15.24 24.34 -12.48
N GLY A 389 16.41 24.97 -12.44
CA GLY A 389 16.89 25.71 -11.27
C GLY A 389 17.32 24.86 -10.08
N ARG A 390 17.64 23.57 -10.33
CA ARG A 390 18.07 22.61 -9.30
C ARG A 390 19.58 22.33 -9.31
N ALA A 391 20.34 23.05 -10.10
CA ALA A 391 21.80 22.96 -10.15
C ALA A 391 22.45 23.91 -9.13
#